data_71387d1d3f952310d296716d68a91dd7
#
_entry.id   71387d1d3f952310d296716d68a91dd7
#
_cell.length_a   1.000
_cell.length_b   1.000
_cell.length_c   1.000
_cell.angle_alpha   90.00
_cell.angle_beta   90.00
_cell.angle_gamma   90.00
#
_symmetry.space_group_name_H-M   'P 1'
#
loop_
_entity.id
_entity.type
_entity.pdbx_description
1 polymer ?
#
loop_
_entity_poly.entity_id
_entity_poly.type
_entity_poly.pdbx_seq_one_letter_code
_entity_poly.pdbx_strand_id
1 'polypeptide(L)'
;MFGTVMRASTPQEGSEHVIPVRSRPTEGPSRRAILRSASMLGVAGGFLVGTGTAARATDFADDFQQAIRYAPGRNLKSGEATRISGIVIHWWGEPRGQSHQGVVNDLAGENARWSSAHYVVSGERVTQLVGLEDTAFHAGVYDINAQSIGIECRPEMDDATVSRVCDLVQKLNGSLGPLWLEPHQAFSSTGCPGTYMSKIPELKVLAAGSSEIPSPPDVINENDGLLDADGYWGSATTSKLQEVLGTPVDGVVSRQYTGWKTANPALVSGWEWVSEAAATGSTVIRAIQQVVGSEVDGLIGPDTIRAIQRHFGVTEDGCFPEGAPGIVEMQKALNAGKL
;
A
#
# COMPACT_ATOMS: atom_id res chain seq x y z
N MET A 1 56.36 21.08 -47.74
CA MET A 1 56.18 22.30 -48.61
C MET A 1 54.75 22.77 -48.37
N PHE A 2 54.63 24.04 -47.92
CA PHE A 2 53.43 24.91 -47.83
C PHE A 2 52.23 24.32 -47.02
N GLY A 3 51.79 24.81 -45.91
CA GLY A 3 51.89 26.18 -45.29
C GLY A 3 50.72 27.06 -45.72
N THR A 4 49.63 27.14 -44.92
CA THR A 4 48.71 28.31 -44.94
C THR A 4 47.86 28.21 -43.66
N VAL A 5 48.18 28.93 -42.70
CA VAL A 5 47.77 30.12 -41.97
C VAL A 5 46.23 30.29 -41.74
N MET A 6 45.96 30.27 -40.48
CA MET A 6 44.71 30.71 -39.80
C MET A 6 44.33 32.17 -40.16
N ARG A 7 42.99 32.39 -40.18
CA ARG A 7 42.44 33.70 -39.84
C ARG A 7 41.32 33.56 -38.83
N ALA A 8 41.55 34.17 -37.72
CA ALA A 8 40.55 34.41 -36.67
C ALA A 8 39.59 35.53 -37.15
N SER A 9 38.32 35.40 -36.83
CA SER A 9 37.30 36.44 -36.93
C SER A 9 36.67 36.60 -35.57
N THR A 10 36.73 37.82 -35.06
CA THR A 10 36.22 38.34 -33.80
C THR A 10 34.68 38.34 -33.76
N PRO A 11 34.07 38.34 -32.56
CA PRO A 11 32.64 38.29 -32.38
C PRO A 11 32.00 39.67 -32.52
N GLN A 12 30.79 39.64 -33.04
CA GLN A 12 29.94 40.83 -33.14
C GLN A 12 28.96 40.83 -31.97
N GLU A 13 28.97 41.92 -31.22
CA GLU A 13 27.99 42.27 -30.19
C GLU A 13 26.61 42.45 -30.82
N GLY A 14 25.57 41.98 -30.14
CA GLY A 14 24.20 42.14 -30.59
C GLY A 14 23.18 42.00 -29.47
N SER A 15 22.88 43.12 -28.84
CA SER A 15 21.60 43.55 -28.23
C SER A 15 20.99 42.67 -27.12
N GLU A 16 21.14 43.20 -25.91
CA GLU A 16 20.34 42.89 -24.72
C GLU A 16 18.83 43.18 -25.01
N HIS A 17 18.02 42.12 -24.93
CA HIS A 17 16.56 42.30 -24.76
C HIS A 17 16.26 42.20 -23.26
N VAL A 18 16.04 43.35 -22.66
CA VAL A 18 15.52 43.56 -21.32
C VAL A 18 14.08 43.11 -21.27
N ILE A 19 13.77 42.01 -20.59
CA ILE A 19 12.41 41.62 -20.26
C ILE A 19 12.03 42.29 -18.94
N PRO A 20 10.92 43.04 -18.84
CA PRO A 20 10.55 43.72 -17.60
C PRO A 20 10.10 42.76 -16.54
N VAL A 21 10.73 42.87 -15.36
CA VAL A 21 10.36 42.19 -14.10
C VAL A 21 8.97 42.69 -13.70
N ARG A 22 7.99 41.81 -13.75
CA ARG A 22 6.69 42.01 -13.12
C ARG A 22 6.82 41.85 -11.61
N SER A 23 6.55 42.91 -10.88
CA SER A 23 6.42 42.98 -9.44
C SER A 23 5.42 41.95 -8.89
N ARG A 24 5.84 41.26 -7.80
CA ARG A 24 4.99 40.40 -6.97
C ARG A 24 3.88 41.24 -6.33
N PRO A 25 2.63 40.74 -6.25
CA PRO A 25 1.63 41.27 -5.35
C PRO A 25 1.97 40.96 -3.92
N THR A 26 1.80 41.93 -3.07
CA THR A 26 1.95 41.95 -1.62
C THR A 26 1.02 41.01 -0.91
N GLU A 27 1.51 40.54 0.23
CA GLU A 27 0.90 39.70 1.22
C GLU A 27 -0.58 39.97 1.51
N GLY A 28 -1.41 38.92 1.47
CA GLY A 28 -2.76 38.90 2.04
C GLY A 28 -2.71 38.52 3.52
N PRO A 29 -3.68 38.93 4.32
CA PRO A 29 -3.59 38.92 5.77
C PRO A 29 -3.69 37.51 6.39
N SER A 30 -2.89 37.30 7.45
CA SER A 30 -2.85 36.13 8.33
C SER A 30 -4.25 35.78 8.88
N ARG A 31 -4.63 34.51 8.75
CA ARG A 31 -5.83 33.97 9.41
C ARG A 31 -5.56 33.83 10.90
N ARG A 32 -5.90 34.85 11.67
CA ARG A 32 -6.10 34.76 13.12
C ARG A 32 -7.46 34.12 13.38
N ALA A 33 -7.42 33.08 14.24
CA ALA A 33 -8.58 32.43 14.78
C ALA A 33 -9.59 33.41 15.38
N ILE A 34 -10.86 33.29 15.01
CA ILE A 34 -11.97 33.93 15.70
C ILE A 34 -12.74 32.82 16.42
N LEU A 35 -12.48 32.70 17.72
CA LEU A 35 -13.39 32.07 18.64
C LEU A 35 -14.64 32.95 18.71
N ARG A 36 -15.80 32.42 18.33
CA ARG A 36 -17.09 32.98 18.69
C ARG A 36 -17.86 31.96 19.50
N SER A 37 -17.92 32.24 20.81
CA SER A 37 -18.90 31.69 21.73
C SER A 37 -20.29 32.12 21.29
N ALA A 38 -21.19 31.16 21.08
CA ALA A 38 -22.62 31.42 21.02
C ALA A 38 -23.32 30.53 22.05
N SER A 39 -23.67 31.15 23.17
CA SER A 39 -24.62 30.59 24.11
C SER A 39 -26.03 30.83 23.54
N MET A 40 -26.84 29.76 23.43
CA MET A 40 -28.28 29.88 23.39
C MET A 40 -28.92 28.76 24.20
N LEU A 41 -29.67 29.18 25.20
CA LEU A 41 -30.65 28.40 25.95
C LEU A 41 -31.86 28.04 25.09
N GLY A 42 -32.40 26.85 25.30
CA GLY A 42 -33.81 26.65 25.02
C GLY A 42 -34.27 25.22 24.76
N VAL A 43 -34.80 24.59 25.79
CA VAL A 43 -35.98 23.68 25.85
C VAL A 43 -35.86 22.22 25.45
N ALA A 44 -36.09 21.42 26.47
CA ALA A 44 -36.32 20.01 26.66
C ALA A 44 -36.98 19.21 25.49
N GLY A 45 -36.36 18.09 25.19
CA GLY A 45 -36.94 16.96 24.48
C GLY A 45 -35.91 15.81 24.54
N GLY A 46 -36.08 14.89 25.52
CA GLY A 46 -35.08 13.87 25.81
C GLY A 46 -34.92 12.85 24.71
N PHE A 47 -33.71 12.79 24.18
CA PHE A 47 -33.07 11.59 23.61
C PHE A 47 -31.63 11.64 24.12
N LEU A 48 -31.28 10.74 25.03
CA LEU A 48 -29.90 10.49 25.41
C LEU A 48 -29.19 9.84 24.21
N VAL A 49 -28.73 10.66 23.29
CA VAL A 49 -27.65 10.28 22.39
C VAL A 49 -26.40 10.43 23.21
N GLY A 50 -25.78 9.31 23.56
CA GLY A 50 -24.47 9.31 24.21
C GLY A 50 -23.50 10.10 23.33
N THR A 51 -23.05 11.26 23.82
CA THR A 51 -21.92 11.98 23.26
C THR A 51 -20.65 11.20 23.62
N GLY A 52 -20.39 10.13 22.87
CA GLY A 52 -19.06 9.55 22.82
C GLY A 52 -18.14 10.66 22.29
N THR A 53 -17.28 11.20 23.14
CA THR A 53 -16.15 12.01 22.69
C THR A 53 -15.36 11.16 21.72
N ALA A 54 -15.26 11.60 20.48
CA ALA A 54 -14.38 10.93 19.51
C ALA A 54 -13.00 10.79 20.14
N ALA A 55 -12.50 9.56 20.26
CA ALA A 55 -11.20 9.28 20.85
C ALA A 55 -10.14 10.07 20.06
N ARG A 56 -9.34 10.87 20.76
CA ARG A 56 -8.27 11.65 20.12
C ARG A 56 -7.19 10.72 19.61
N ALA A 57 -6.51 11.11 18.54
CA ALA A 57 -5.47 10.34 17.85
C ALA A 57 -4.39 9.75 18.78
N THR A 58 -4.17 10.29 19.98
CA THR A 58 -3.13 9.89 20.94
C THR A 58 -3.64 9.08 22.14
N ASP A 59 -4.93 8.72 22.19
CA ASP A 59 -5.49 8.05 23.39
C ASP A 59 -4.97 6.59 23.55
N PHE A 60 -4.38 6.01 22.51
CA PHE A 60 -3.94 4.61 22.45
C PHE A 60 -2.45 4.43 22.17
N ALA A 61 -1.70 5.50 21.90
CA ALA A 61 -0.31 5.49 21.49
C ALA A 61 0.57 6.37 22.38
N ASP A 62 1.86 6.05 22.45
CA ASP A 62 2.86 6.85 23.16
C ASP A 62 3.25 8.11 22.37
N ASP A 63 3.21 8.03 21.02
CA ASP A 63 3.50 9.15 20.13
C ASP A 63 2.71 9.06 18.81
N PHE A 64 2.83 10.12 17.98
CA PHE A 64 2.15 10.22 16.69
C PHE A 64 3.08 10.77 15.62
N GLN A 65 3.14 10.08 14.47
CA GLN A 65 3.84 10.54 13.28
C GLN A 65 2.94 10.35 12.05
N GLN A 66 2.38 11.45 11.53
CA GLN A 66 1.42 11.38 10.43
C GLN A 66 2.02 10.70 9.20
N ALA A 67 1.36 9.63 8.74
CA ALA A 67 1.65 9.04 7.43
C ALA A 67 1.21 9.98 6.30
N ILE A 68 1.98 9.98 5.21
CA ILE A 68 1.63 10.76 4.01
C ILE A 68 0.60 10.04 3.13
N ARG A 69 0.42 8.72 3.33
CA ARG A 69 -0.46 7.86 2.55
C ARG A 69 -1.62 7.38 3.41
N TYR A 70 -2.76 7.99 3.23
CA TYR A 70 -4.03 7.62 3.83
C TYR A 70 -5.17 8.29 3.05
N ALA A 71 -6.40 7.82 3.23
CA ALA A 71 -7.57 8.53 2.73
C ALA A 71 -8.27 9.24 3.88
N PRO A 72 -8.59 10.56 3.74
CA PRO A 72 -9.40 11.27 4.73
C PRO A 72 -10.79 10.66 4.84
N GLY A 73 -11.19 10.42 6.10
CA GLY A 73 -12.46 9.79 6.42
C GLY A 73 -12.47 8.28 6.20
N ARG A 74 -13.60 7.65 6.55
CA ARG A 74 -13.85 6.23 6.36
C ARG A 74 -15.04 6.03 5.43
N ASN A 75 -14.73 5.74 4.17
CA ASN A 75 -15.73 5.49 3.15
C ASN A 75 -15.39 4.18 2.43
N LEU A 76 -16.42 3.40 2.08
CA LEU A 76 -16.27 2.25 1.21
C LEU A 76 -15.92 2.68 -0.21
N LYS A 77 -15.46 1.76 -1.04
CA LYS A 77 -15.18 2.03 -2.47
C LYS A 77 -16.42 2.55 -3.20
N SER A 78 -17.62 2.19 -2.73
CA SER A 78 -18.90 2.73 -3.20
C SER A 78 -19.11 4.22 -2.90
N GLY A 79 -18.30 4.81 -2.03
CA GLY A 79 -18.46 6.17 -1.51
C GLY A 79 -19.36 6.26 -0.27
N GLU A 80 -19.92 5.14 0.20
CA GLU A 80 -20.73 5.10 1.41
C GLU A 80 -19.85 5.23 2.65
N ALA A 81 -20.27 6.09 3.61
CA ALA A 81 -19.55 6.24 4.87
C ALA A 81 -19.64 4.97 5.72
N THR A 82 -18.54 4.57 6.29
CA THR A 82 -18.45 3.40 7.15
C THR A 82 -17.81 3.72 8.50
N ARG A 83 -17.68 2.74 9.38
CA ARG A 83 -17.05 2.85 10.69
C ARG A 83 -16.06 1.72 10.92
N ILE A 84 -15.19 1.87 11.89
CA ILE A 84 -14.32 0.79 12.35
C ILE A 84 -15.21 -0.34 12.91
N SER A 85 -14.99 -1.54 12.40
CA SER A 85 -15.62 -2.77 12.87
C SER A 85 -14.61 -3.87 13.16
N GLY A 86 -13.32 -3.66 12.80
CA GLY A 86 -12.30 -4.68 12.99
C GLY A 86 -10.86 -4.21 13.06
N ILE A 87 -9.98 -5.19 13.26
CA ILE A 87 -8.54 -5.04 13.35
C ILE A 87 -7.87 -6.03 12.40
N VAL A 88 -6.84 -5.59 11.69
CA VAL A 88 -5.96 -6.45 10.91
C VAL A 88 -4.57 -6.44 11.54
N ILE A 89 -4.07 -7.61 11.86
CA ILE A 89 -2.72 -7.80 12.42
C ILE A 89 -1.72 -8.00 11.30
N HIS A 90 -0.65 -7.22 11.36
CA HIS A 90 0.50 -7.28 10.48
C HIS A 90 1.80 -7.49 11.27
N TRP A 91 2.87 -7.75 10.56
CA TRP A 91 4.24 -7.75 11.08
C TRP A 91 5.18 -7.01 10.13
N TRP A 92 6.33 -6.59 10.65
CA TRP A 92 7.32 -5.84 9.86
C TRP A 92 8.09 -6.68 8.84
N GLY A 93 7.71 -7.94 8.63
CA GLY A 93 8.40 -8.95 7.85
C GLY A 93 9.36 -9.80 8.70
N GLU A 94 10.22 -10.58 8.06
CA GLU A 94 11.18 -11.44 8.74
C GLU A 94 12.06 -10.65 9.75
N PRO A 95 12.37 -11.24 10.93
CA PRO A 95 13.24 -10.60 11.92
C PRO A 95 14.62 -10.31 11.34
N ARG A 96 14.98 -9.05 11.22
CA ARG A 96 16.29 -8.57 10.69
C ARG A 96 16.87 -7.44 11.52
N GLY A 97 16.39 -7.29 12.77
CA GLY A 97 16.81 -6.21 13.64
C GLY A 97 16.30 -4.82 13.19
N GLN A 98 15.14 -4.78 12.54
CA GLN A 98 14.48 -3.50 12.19
C GLN A 98 14.21 -2.70 13.46
N SER A 99 14.60 -1.44 13.48
CA SER A 99 14.26 -0.55 14.58
C SER A 99 12.81 -0.07 14.45
N HIS A 100 12.17 0.19 15.60
CA HIS A 100 10.81 0.77 15.63
C HIS A 100 10.74 2.05 14.77
N GLN A 101 11.68 2.99 15.00
CA GLN A 101 11.70 4.25 14.24
C GLN A 101 11.95 4.06 12.74
N GLY A 102 12.73 3.04 12.35
CA GLY A 102 12.94 2.71 10.94
C GLY A 102 11.64 2.31 10.25
N VAL A 103 10.83 1.46 10.91
CA VAL A 103 9.51 1.03 10.40
C VAL A 103 8.51 2.19 10.41
N VAL A 104 8.50 3.00 11.46
CA VAL A 104 7.69 4.23 11.51
C VAL A 104 8.01 5.16 10.34
N ASN A 105 9.29 5.41 10.08
CA ASN A 105 9.71 6.28 8.96
C ASN A 105 9.35 5.70 7.59
N ASP A 106 9.44 4.38 7.42
CA ASP A 106 9.04 3.69 6.18
C ASP A 106 7.53 3.85 5.94
N LEU A 107 6.70 3.49 6.93
CA LEU A 107 5.24 3.53 6.79
C LEU A 107 4.65 4.95 6.83
N ALA A 108 5.30 5.89 7.49
CA ALA A 108 4.89 7.29 7.50
C ALA A 108 5.35 8.05 6.25
N GLY A 109 6.44 7.61 5.62
CA GLY A 109 7.07 8.27 4.47
C GLY A 109 6.64 7.70 3.12
N GLU A 110 7.41 8.06 2.10
CA GLU A 110 7.30 7.43 0.79
C GLU A 110 7.90 6.03 0.84
N ASN A 111 7.08 5.01 0.67
CA ASN A 111 7.52 3.63 0.55
C ASN A 111 7.03 3.02 -0.76
N ALA A 112 7.80 2.08 -1.30
CA ALA A 112 7.52 1.45 -2.60
C ALA A 112 6.23 0.60 -2.59
N ARG A 113 5.70 0.27 -1.40
CA ARG A 113 4.48 -0.54 -1.25
C ARG A 113 3.20 0.29 -1.28
N TRP A 114 3.29 1.62 -1.28
CA TRP A 114 2.14 2.52 -1.16
C TRP A 114 1.24 2.20 0.04
N SER A 115 1.84 1.66 1.10
CA SER A 115 1.15 1.21 2.30
C SER A 115 1.36 2.16 3.47
N SER A 116 0.42 2.13 4.40
CA SER A 116 0.50 2.74 5.72
C SER A 116 -0.17 1.80 6.73
N ALA A 117 -0.14 2.16 8.00
CA ALA A 117 -0.88 1.47 9.05
C ALA A 117 -1.42 2.50 10.05
N HIS A 118 -2.34 2.09 10.92
CA HIS A 118 -2.78 2.97 12.00
C HIS A 118 -1.76 2.99 13.14
N TYR A 119 -1.20 1.83 13.47
CA TYR A 119 -0.25 1.69 14.58
C TYR A 119 0.98 0.86 14.19
N VAL A 120 2.11 1.25 14.74
CA VAL A 120 3.36 0.46 14.81
C VAL A 120 3.63 0.14 16.27
N VAL A 121 3.84 -1.15 16.60
CA VAL A 121 3.99 -1.64 17.98
C VAL A 121 5.29 -2.41 18.14
N SER A 122 6.04 -2.05 19.17
CA SER A 122 7.20 -2.81 19.67
C SER A 122 7.20 -2.80 21.20
N GLY A 123 8.10 -3.56 21.84
CA GLY A 123 8.30 -3.50 23.29
C GLY A 123 8.70 -2.12 23.82
N GLU A 124 9.22 -1.26 22.93
CA GLU A 124 9.64 0.10 23.29
C GLU A 124 8.44 1.06 23.42
N ARG A 125 7.53 1.03 22.43
CA ARG A 125 6.40 1.96 22.34
C ARG A 125 5.37 1.55 21.29
N VAL A 126 4.25 2.27 21.32
CA VAL A 126 3.21 2.30 20.29
C VAL A 126 3.25 3.66 19.61
N THR A 127 3.46 3.70 18.29
CA THR A 127 3.36 4.92 17.49
C THR A 127 2.13 4.85 16.61
N GLN A 128 1.29 5.90 16.65
CA GLN A 128 0.17 6.04 15.72
C GLN A 128 0.62 6.80 14.47
N LEU A 129 0.18 6.34 13.29
CA LEU A 129 0.54 6.95 12.00
C LEU A 129 -0.67 7.54 11.28
N VAL A 130 -1.86 6.99 11.47
CA VAL A 130 -3.10 7.46 10.85
C VAL A 130 -4.16 7.57 11.93
N GLY A 131 -4.92 8.67 11.94
CA GLY A 131 -6.04 8.87 12.85
C GLY A 131 -7.12 7.82 12.68
N LEU A 132 -7.88 7.50 13.75
CA LEU A 132 -8.95 6.50 13.67
C LEU A 132 -10.13 6.96 12.81
N GLU A 133 -10.26 8.26 12.59
CA GLU A 133 -11.23 8.89 11.69
C GLU A 133 -10.89 8.71 10.20
N ASP A 134 -9.65 8.33 9.89
CA ASP A 134 -9.12 8.22 8.55
C ASP A 134 -8.85 6.76 8.16
N THR A 135 -8.59 6.50 6.88
CA THR A 135 -8.33 5.17 6.34
C THR A 135 -6.85 4.99 6.03
N ALA A 136 -6.17 4.08 6.73
CA ALA A 136 -4.82 3.63 6.39
C ALA A 136 -4.87 2.55 5.29
N PHE A 137 -3.81 2.43 4.48
CA PHE A 137 -3.72 1.45 3.39
C PHE A 137 -2.84 0.27 3.82
N HIS A 138 -3.44 -0.81 4.36
CA HIS A 138 -2.71 -1.92 4.96
C HIS A 138 -3.15 -3.32 4.52
N ALA A 139 -4.45 -3.52 4.20
CA ALA A 139 -5.00 -4.86 3.98
C ALA A 139 -4.96 -5.33 2.53
N GLY A 140 -4.60 -4.44 1.57
CA GLY A 140 -4.67 -4.74 0.14
C GLY A 140 -6.09 -4.70 -0.44
N VAL A 141 -7.12 -4.61 0.41
CA VAL A 141 -8.54 -4.48 0.04
C VAL A 141 -9.07 -3.19 0.62
N TYR A 142 -9.54 -2.28 -0.24
CA TYR A 142 -9.90 -0.92 0.18
C TYR A 142 -11.01 -0.90 1.23
N ASP A 143 -12.07 -1.70 1.07
CA ASP A 143 -13.19 -1.73 2.00
C ASP A 143 -12.81 -2.33 3.36
N ILE A 144 -11.86 -3.26 3.40
CA ILE A 144 -11.24 -3.72 4.64
C ILE A 144 -10.42 -2.60 5.28
N ASN A 145 -9.62 -1.86 4.49
CA ASN A 145 -8.88 -0.68 5.00
C ASN A 145 -9.83 0.33 5.65
N ALA A 146 -10.95 0.64 4.98
CA ALA A 146 -11.94 1.60 5.47
C ALA A 146 -12.65 1.16 6.76
N GLN A 147 -12.80 -0.14 6.98
CA GLN A 147 -13.54 -0.72 8.11
C GLN A 147 -12.65 -1.24 9.23
N SER A 148 -11.32 -1.19 9.08
CA SER A 148 -10.41 -1.79 10.06
C SER A 148 -9.29 -0.86 10.49
N ILE A 149 -8.60 -1.31 11.54
CA ILE A 149 -7.39 -0.73 12.09
C ILE A 149 -6.23 -1.67 11.75
N GLY A 150 -5.24 -1.22 11.00
CA GLY A 150 -4.00 -1.96 10.75
C GLY A 150 -3.01 -1.77 11.89
N ILE A 151 -2.51 -2.86 12.46
CA ILE A 151 -1.50 -2.87 13.53
C ILE A 151 -0.27 -3.62 13.05
N GLU A 152 0.83 -2.91 12.87
CA GLU A 152 2.14 -3.44 12.50
C GLU A 152 2.95 -3.83 13.73
N CYS A 153 3.22 -5.11 13.90
CA CYS A 153 3.81 -5.68 15.10
C CYS A 153 5.28 -6.06 14.86
N ARG A 154 6.14 -5.83 15.86
CA ARG A 154 7.54 -6.25 15.83
C ARG A 154 7.65 -7.78 15.71
N PRO A 155 8.40 -8.32 14.72
CA PRO A 155 8.39 -9.74 14.39
C PRO A 155 9.05 -10.65 15.42
N GLU A 156 9.94 -10.13 16.29
CA GLU A 156 10.61 -10.90 17.33
C GLU A 156 9.66 -11.40 18.42
N MET A 157 8.46 -10.82 18.55
CA MET A 157 7.42 -11.22 19.51
C MET A 157 7.93 -11.35 20.96
N ASP A 158 8.84 -10.45 21.37
CA ASP A 158 9.24 -10.38 22.76
C ASP A 158 8.05 -10.08 23.67
N ASP A 159 8.13 -10.50 24.96
CA ASP A 159 7.00 -10.40 25.89
C ASP A 159 6.47 -8.96 26.02
N ALA A 160 7.36 -7.97 25.98
CA ALA A 160 6.98 -6.57 26.05
C ALA A 160 6.19 -6.13 24.81
N THR A 161 6.59 -6.58 23.62
CA THR A 161 5.86 -6.31 22.38
C THR A 161 4.48 -6.98 22.38
N VAL A 162 4.42 -8.27 22.74
CA VAL A 162 3.15 -9.00 22.80
C VAL A 162 2.20 -8.36 23.81
N SER A 163 2.69 -7.99 25.00
CA SER A 163 1.88 -7.30 26.01
C SER A 163 1.29 -5.97 25.47
N ARG A 164 2.10 -5.15 24.79
CA ARG A 164 1.61 -3.89 24.19
C ARG A 164 0.59 -4.09 23.07
N VAL A 165 0.74 -5.13 22.26
CA VAL A 165 -0.25 -5.49 21.23
C VAL A 165 -1.56 -5.88 21.88
N CYS A 166 -1.54 -6.74 22.93
CA CYS A 166 -2.72 -7.13 23.69
C CYS A 166 -3.40 -5.92 24.35
N ASP A 167 -2.62 -5.06 25.02
CA ASP A 167 -3.13 -3.85 25.67
C ASP A 167 -3.79 -2.89 24.67
N LEU A 168 -3.18 -2.70 23.49
CA LEU A 168 -3.74 -1.86 22.42
C LEU A 168 -5.07 -2.44 21.92
N VAL A 169 -5.13 -3.75 21.64
CA VAL A 169 -6.36 -4.41 21.18
C VAL A 169 -7.48 -4.28 22.22
N GLN A 170 -7.17 -4.50 23.51
CA GLN A 170 -8.16 -4.33 24.58
C GLN A 170 -8.66 -2.89 24.72
N LYS A 171 -7.77 -1.90 24.63
CA LYS A 171 -8.15 -0.47 24.68
C LYS A 171 -9.03 -0.09 23.50
N LEU A 172 -8.70 -0.56 22.29
CA LEU A 172 -9.52 -0.34 21.10
C LEU A 172 -10.91 -0.96 21.26
N ASN A 173 -11.00 -2.20 21.72
CA ASN A 173 -12.28 -2.84 22.05
C ASN A 173 -13.08 -2.03 23.09
N GLY A 174 -12.44 -1.62 24.18
CA GLY A 174 -13.09 -0.84 25.24
C GLY A 174 -13.65 0.51 24.77
N SER A 175 -13.04 1.11 23.75
CA SER A 175 -13.45 2.41 23.19
C SER A 175 -14.45 2.30 22.03
N LEU A 176 -14.28 1.31 21.17
CA LEU A 176 -15.03 1.18 19.91
C LEU A 176 -16.12 0.10 19.96
N GLY A 177 -16.11 -0.72 21.01
CA GLY A 177 -16.97 -1.89 21.16
C GLY A 177 -16.33 -3.15 20.56
N PRO A 178 -17.07 -4.27 20.48
CA PRO A 178 -16.60 -5.51 19.92
C PRO A 178 -16.12 -5.36 18.50
N LEU A 179 -14.88 -5.81 18.22
CA LEU A 179 -14.24 -5.76 16.91
C LEU A 179 -13.93 -7.18 16.43
N TRP A 180 -14.12 -7.45 15.13
CA TRP A 180 -13.49 -8.62 14.53
C TRP A 180 -11.98 -8.39 14.45
N LEU A 181 -11.20 -9.47 14.46
CA LEU A 181 -9.74 -9.40 14.30
C LEU A 181 -9.29 -10.52 13.39
N GLU A 182 -8.57 -10.17 12.32
CA GLU A 182 -8.04 -11.13 11.37
C GLU A 182 -6.56 -10.87 11.05
N PRO A 183 -5.81 -11.91 10.66
CA PRO A 183 -4.48 -11.74 10.10
C PRO A 183 -4.57 -11.15 8.69
N HIS A 184 -3.54 -10.41 8.25
CA HIS A 184 -3.50 -9.84 6.89
C HIS A 184 -3.70 -10.90 5.80
N GLN A 185 -3.17 -12.11 5.97
CA GLN A 185 -3.35 -13.21 5.01
C GLN A 185 -4.81 -13.67 4.83
N ALA A 186 -5.74 -13.22 5.68
CA ALA A 186 -7.17 -13.49 5.48
C ALA A 186 -7.76 -12.69 4.29
N PHE A 187 -7.09 -11.60 3.88
CA PHE A 187 -7.58 -10.67 2.86
C PHE A 187 -6.67 -10.59 1.62
N SER A 188 -5.44 -11.08 1.71
CA SER A 188 -4.50 -11.08 0.59
C SER A 188 -3.54 -12.26 0.67
N SER A 189 -3.01 -12.69 -0.49
CA SER A 189 -2.02 -13.77 -0.57
C SER A 189 -0.65 -13.27 -0.05
N THR A 190 -0.42 -13.42 1.25
CA THR A 190 0.79 -12.96 1.93
C THR A 190 1.16 -13.87 3.09
N GLY A 191 2.44 -13.93 3.45
CA GLY A 191 2.91 -14.56 4.69
C GLY A 191 2.68 -13.73 5.96
N CYS A 192 2.16 -12.50 5.83
CA CYS A 192 1.84 -11.62 6.96
C CYS A 192 0.59 -12.16 7.70
N PRO A 193 0.60 -12.18 9.02
CA PRO A 193 1.52 -11.59 9.97
C PRO A 193 2.61 -12.54 10.51
N GLY A 194 3.04 -13.53 9.75
CA GLY A 194 4.17 -14.39 10.11
C GLY A 194 4.02 -15.07 11.47
N THR A 195 4.95 -14.81 12.39
CA THR A 195 4.98 -15.40 13.73
C THR A 195 3.72 -15.08 14.56
N TYR A 196 3.04 -13.95 14.30
CA TYR A 196 1.81 -13.57 15.00
C TYR A 196 0.61 -14.46 14.69
N MET A 197 0.67 -15.34 13.69
CA MET A 197 -0.39 -16.33 13.45
C MET A 197 -0.70 -17.16 14.71
N SER A 198 0.31 -17.47 15.53
CA SER A 198 0.12 -18.18 16.80
C SER A 198 -0.66 -17.38 17.86
N LYS A 199 -0.70 -16.06 17.73
CA LYS A 199 -1.38 -15.14 18.66
C LYS A 199 -2.79 -14.73 18.21
N ILE A 200 -3.17 -14.97 16.96
CA ILE A 200 -4.47 -14.59 16.43
C ILE A 200 -5.65 -15.09 17.28
N PRO A 201 -5.70 -16.36 17.76
CA PRO A 201 -6.81 -16.81 18.58
C PRO A 201 -6.97 -16.02 19.89
N GLU A 202 -5.87 -15.69 20.56
CA GLU A 202 -5.87 -14.89 21.78
C GLU A 202 -6.33 -13.45 21.51
N LEU A 203 -5.78 -12.83 20.46
CA LEU A 203 -6.11 -11.46 20.08
C LEU A 203 -7.57 -11.32 19.63
N LYS A 204 -8.16 -12.33 18.97
CA LYS A 204 -9.60 -12.37 18.63
C LYS A 204 -10.48 -12.26 19.88
N VAL A 205 -10.17 -13.00 20.94
CA VAL A 205 -10.90 -12.94 22.20
C VAL A 205 -10.79 -11.56 22.83
N LEU A 206 -9.62 -10.95 22.81
CA LEU A 206 -9.39 -9.60 23.32
C LEU A 206 -10.15 -8.53 22.53
N ALA A 207 -10.19 -8.66 21.22
CA ALA A 207 -10.89 -7.74 20.33
C ALA A 207 -12.41 -7.83 20.46
N ALA A 208 -12.95 -9.03 20.69
CA ALA A 208 -14.38 -9.26 20.90
C ALA A 208 -14.84 -8.85 22.30
N GLY A 209 -13.95 -8.84 23.29
CA GLY A 209 -14.30 -8.65 24.70
C GLY A 209 -15.13 -9.82 25.25
N SER A 210 -16.22 -9.53 25.97
CA SER A 210 -17.13 -10.55 26.51
C SER A 210 -18.30 -10.91 25.56
N SER A 211 -18.30 -10.35 24.35
CA SER A 211 -19.33 -10.57 23.33
C SER A 211 -19.01 -11.77 22.43
N GLU A 212 -19.96 -12.20 21.62
CA GLU A 212 -19.67 -13.11 20.51
C GLU A 212 -18.59 -12.44 19.62
N ILE A 213 -17.62 -13.26 19.15
CA ILE A 213 -16.55 -12.77 18.27
C ILE A 213 -17.20 -12.31 16.97
N PRO A 214 -17.18 -11.00 16.65
CA PRO A 214 -17.74 -10.53 15.41
C PRO A 214 -16.93 -11.12 14.24
N SER A 215 -17.61 -11.53 13.19
CA SER A 215 -16.95 -11.84 11.93
C SER A 215 -16.63 -10.55 11.19
N PRO A 216 -15.56 -10.53 10.39
CA PRO A 216 -15.39 -9.45 9.41
C PRO A 216 -16.68 -9.38 8.60
N PRO A 217 -17.09 -8.21 8.13
CA PRO A 217 -18.18 -8.14 7.19
C PRO A 217 -17.88 -9.16 6.11
N ASP A 218 -18.90 -9.90 5.65
CA ASP A 218 -18.75 -10.63 4.42
C ASP A 218 -18.22 -9.60 3.42
N VAL A 219 -16.90 -9.60 3.27
CA VAL A 219 -16.31 -8.99 2.13
C VAL A 219 -16.89 -9.84 1.03
N ILE A 220 -18.05 -9.43 0.50
CA ILE A 220 -18.27 -9.64 -0.88
C ILE A 220 -17.01 -8.99 -1.44
N ASN A 221 -15.98 -9.80 -1.67
CA ASN A 221 -15.00 -9.51 -2.65
C ASN A 221 -15.85 -9.23 -3.87
N GLU A 222 -16.24 -7.97 -4.10
CA GLU A 222 -16.72 -7.51 -5.39
C GLU A 222 -15.60 -7.61 -6.43
N ASN A 223 -14.41 -7.97 -6.01
CA ASN A 223 -13.51 -8.84 -6.73
C ASN A 223 -14.11 -10.26 -6.67
N ASP A 224 -15.05 -10.56 -7.56
CA ASP A 224 -15.45 -11.93 -7.95
C ASP A 224 -14.23 -12.74 -8.49
N GLY A 225 -13.12 -12.79 -7.75
CA GLY A 225 -11.82 -13.22 -8.23
C GLY A 225 -11.19 -12.23 -9.24
N LEU A 226 -11.69 -10.99 -9.29
CA LEU A 226 -11.17 -9.93 -10.16
C LEU A 226 -9.96 -9.24 -9.53
N LEU A 227 -8.98 -8.90 -10.35
CA LEU A 227 -7.81 -8.10 -9.97
C LEU A 227 -8.17 -6.62 -9.94
N ASP A 228 -7.62 -5.87 -9.00
CA ASP A 228 -7.53 -4.42 -9.16
C ASP A 228 -6.62 -4.12 -10.36
N ALA A 229 -7.14 -3.38 -11.33
CA ALA A 229 -6.36 -2.95 -12.49
C ALA A 229 -5.50 -1.72 -12.11
N ASP A 230 -4.56 -1.96 -11.20
CA ASP A 230 -3.72 -0.94 -10.54
C ASP A 230 -2.36 -0.71 -11.23
N GLY A 231 -2.03 -1.56 -12.20
CA GLY A 231 -0.77 -1.50 -12.91
C GLY A 231 0.43 -2.06 -12.16
N TYR A 232 0.20 -2.81 -11.08
CA TYR A 232 1.25 -3.53 -10.35
C TYR A 232 1.08 -5.05 -10.51
N TRP A 233 2.16 -5.73 -10.89
CA TRP A 233 2.18 -7.17 -11.04
C TRP A 233 2.72 -7.82 -9.77
N GLY A 234 1.81 -8.15 -8.87
CA GLY A 234 2.08 -8.88 -7.64
C GLY A 234 1.63 -10.34 -7.70
N SER A 235 1.67 -11.02 -6.56
CA SER A 235 1.26 -12.43 -6.43
C SER A 235 -0.19 -12.67 -6.88
N ALA A 236 -1.12 -11.75 -6.60
CA ALA A 236 -2.51 -11.88 -7.03
C ALA A 236 -2.63 -11.87 -8.57
N THR A 237 -1.96 -10.92 -9.24
CA THR A 237 -1.89 -10.87 -10.70
C THR A 237 -1.26 -12.13 -11.27
N THR A 238 -0.19 -12.64 -10.62
CA THR A 238 0.47 -13.89 -11.02
C THR A 238 -0.47 -15.08 -10.88
N SER A 239 -1.16 -15.24 -9.74
CA SER A 239 -2.12 -16.34 -9.54
C SER A 239 -3.22 -16.32 -10.59
N LYS A 240 -3.78 -15.16 -10.89
CA LYS A 240 -4.83 -15.02 -11.91
C LYS A 240 -4.31 -15.33 -13.31
N LEU A 241 -3.10 -14.89 -13.62
CA LEU A 241 -2.43 -15.22 -14.88
C LEU A 241 -2.18 -16.74 -15.00
N GLN A 242 -1.74 -17.38 -13.92
CA GLN A 242 -1.55 -18.82 -13.85
C GLN A 242 -2.87 -19.61 -14.06
N GLU A 243 -3.95 -19.16 -13.45
CA GLU A 243 -5.31 -19.72 -13.68
C GLU A 243 -5.71 -19.65 -15.16
N VAL A 244 -5.62 -18.45 -15.76
CA VAL A 244 -6.02 -18.22 -17.16
C VAL A 244 -5.14 -18.99 -18.13
N LEU A 245 -3.85 -19.12 -17.85
CA LEU A 245 -2.88 -19.84 -18.70
C LEU A 245 -2.82 -21.36 -18.40
N GLY A 246 -3.52 -21.85 -17.38
CA GLY A 246 -3.53 -23.26 -17.01
C GLY A 246 -2.19 -23.77 -16.48
N THR A 247 -1.39 -22.92 -15.84
CA THR A 247 -0.14 -23.28 -15.17
C THR A 247 -0.36 -23.51 -13.67
N PRO A 248 0.59 -24.15 -12.93
CA PRO A 248 0.44 -24.28 -11.48
C PRO A 248 0.23 -22.94 -10.79
N VAL A 249 -0.81 -22.84 -9.94
CA VAL A 249 -1.24 -21.61 -9.28
C VAL A 249 -0.58 -21.52 -7.91
N ASP A 250 0.57 -20.85 -7.84
CA ASP A 250 1.32 -20.62 -6.60
C ASP A 250 1.60 -19.12 -6.34
N GLY A 251 1.20 -18.24 -7.26
CA GLY A 251 1.41 -16.80 -7.16
C GLY A 251 2.88 -16.38 -7.32
N VAL A 252 3.75 -17.26 -7.81
CA VAL A 252 5.19 -17.01 -7.90
C VAL A 252 5.68 -16.99 -9.36
N VAL A 253 6.42 -15.94 -9.69
CA VAL A 253 7.26 -15.88 -10.90
C VAL A 253 8.68 -16.22 -10.50
N SER A 254 9.08 -17.47 -10.73
CA SER A 254 10.35 -17.99 -10.23
C SER A 254 11.54 -17.62 -11.12
N ARG A 255 12.74 -17.56 -10.49
CA ARG A 255 14.08 -17.54 -11.11
C ARG A 255 14.27 -16.49 -12.19
N GLN A 256 13.93 -15.24 -11.90
CA GLN A 256 14.09 -14.09 -12.79
C GLN A 256 15.43 -13.40 -12.56
N TYR A 257 16.00 -12.84 -13.62
CA TYR A 257 17.29 -12.15 -13.52
C TYR A 257 17.17 -10.83 -12.74
N THR A 258 17.91 -10.71 -11.63
CA THR A 258 17.86 -9.55 -10.74
C THR A 258 18.28 -8.23 -11.39
N GLY A 259 19.05 -8.26 -12.49
CA GLY A 259 19.45 -7.06 -13.22
C GLY A 259 18.29 -6.27 -13.81
N TRP A 260 17.12 -6.87 -14.01
CA TRP A 260 15.94 -6.18 -14.54
C TRP A 260 15.03 -5.59 -13.45
N LYS A 261 15.26 -5.94 -12.18
CA LYS A 261 14.37 -5.54 -11.07
C LYS A 261 14.21 -4.03 -10.96
N THR A 262 15.31 -3.28 -11.01
CA THR A 262 15.31 -1.82 -10.82
C THR A 262 14.58 -1.08 -11.95
N ALA A 263 14.63 -1.60 -13.19
CA ALA A 263 13.94 -1.00 -14.32
C ALA A 263 12.43 -1.31 -14.35
N ASN A 264 11.96 -2.21 -13.47
CA ASN A 264 10.59 -2.69 -13.46
C ASN A 264 9.96 -2.59 -12.03
N PRO A 265 9.81 -1.39 -11.47
CA PRO A 265 9.29 -1.21 -10.12
C PRO A 265 7.85 -1.66 -9.95
N ALA A 266 7.08 -1.82 -11.02
CA ALA A 266 5.74 -2.39 -10.97
C ALA A 266 5.70 -3.91 -10.72
N LEU A 267 6.84 -4.62 -10.80
CA LEU A 267 6.95 -6.03 -10.44
C LEU A 267 7.21 -6.16 -8.93
N VAL A 268 6.14 -6.31 -8.14
CA VAL A 268 6.18 -6.05 -6.69
C VAL A 268 6.33 -7.32 -5.85
N SER A 269 5.32 -8.14 -5.68
CA SER A 269 5.34 -9.34 -4.83
C SER A 269 5.30 -10.63 -5.68
N GLY A 270 5.76 -11.75 -5.10
CA GLY A 270 5.74 -13.05 -5.80
C GLY A 270 6.85 -13.22 -6.86
N TRP A 271 7.85 -12.35 -6.93
CA TRP A 271 8.96 -12.45 -7.87
C TRP A 271 10.23 -12.99 -7.20
N GLU A 272 10.73 -14.13 -7.65
CA GLU A 272 12.01 -14.68 -7.21
C GLU A 272 13.14 -14.13 -8.11
N TRP A 273 13.93 -13.21 -7.54
CA TRP A 273 15.04 -12.56 -8.22
C TRP A 273 16.36 -13.26 -7.89
N VAL A 274 17.07 -13.73 -8.90
CA VAL A 274 18.31 -14.49 -8.78
C VAL A 274 19.43 -13.90 -9.64
N SER A 275 20.67 -14.38 -9.46
CA SER A 275 21.79 -14.01 -10.33
C SER A 275 21.54 -14.50 -11.76
N GLU A 276 22.23 -13.91 -12.74
CA GLU A 276 22.13 -14.26 -14.15
C GLU A 276 22.33 -15.77 -14.38
N ALA A 277 23.37 -16.35 -13.76
CA ALA A 277 23.65 -17.77 -13.89
C ALA A 277 22.58 -18.71 -13.29
N ALA A 278 21.74 -18.20 -12.39
CA ALA A 278 20.64 -18.95 -11.75
C ALA A 278 19.28 -18.65 -12.38
N ALA A 279 19.20 -17.68 -13.27
CA ALA A 279 17.97 -17.26 -13.95
C ALA A 279 17.58 -18.26 -15.05
N THR A 280 16.77 -19.23 -14.68
CA THR A 280 16.30 -20.31 -15.58
C THR A 280 14.88 -20.09 -16.08
N GLY A 281 14.24 -19.02 -15.62
CA GLY A 281 12.90 -18.63 -16.04
C GLY A 281 11.77 -19.39 -15.34
N SER A 282 10.55 -18.88 -15.52
CA SER A 282 9.31 -19.33 -14.89
C SER A 282 8.36 -19.97 -15.90
N THR A 283 7.58 -20.94 -15.46
CA THR A 283 6.55 -21.61 -16.28
C THR A 283 5.47 -20.62 -16.72
N VAL A 284 5.02 -19.74 -15.84
CA VAL A 284 3.99 -18.74 -16.17
C VAL A 284 4.50 -17.71 -17.18
N ILE A 285 5.80 -17.34 -17.12
CA ILE A 285 6.39 -16.44 -18.12
C ILE A 285 6.52 -17.14 -19.48
N ARG A 286 6.90 -18.42 -19.52
CA ARG A 286 6.86 -19.19 -20.78
C ARG A 286 5.48 -19.23 -21.40
N ALA A 287 4.46 -19.40 -20.58
CA ALA A 287 3.10 -19.47 -21.05
C ALA A 287 2.62 -18.11 -21.63
N ILE A 288 2.89 -16.99 -20.96
CA ILE A 288 2.52 -15.66 -21.51
C ILE A 288 3.35 -15.32 -22.76
N GLN A 289 4.64 -15.70 -22.81
CA GLN A 289 5.48 -15.52 -24.00
C GLN A 289 4.90 -16.21 -25.24
N GLN A 290 4.32 -17.40 -25.07
CA GLN A 290 3.61 -18.10 -26.17
C GLN A 290 2.40 -17.30 -26.65
N VAL A 291 1.62 -16.69 -25.73
CA VAL A 291 0.45 -15.88 -26.08
C VAL A 291 0.83 -14.60 -26.79
N VAL A 292 1.85 -13.88 -26.30
CA VAL A 292 2.25 -12.58 -26.86
C VAL A 292 3.25 -12.68 -28.02
N GLY A 293 3.70 -13.90 -28.34
CA GLY A 293 4.60 -14.15 -29.49
C GLY A 293 6.02 -13.65 -29.29
N SER A 294 6.58 -13.78 -28.09
CA SER A 294 8.01 -13.54 -27.82
C SER A 294 8.81 -14.84 -27.75
N GLU A 295 10.14 -14.75 -27.63
CA GLU A 295 11.00 -15.90 -27.35
C GLU A 295 10.58 -16.58 -26.05
N VAL A 296 10.45 -17.92 -26.06
CA VAL A 296 9.91 -18.70 -24.94
C VAL A 296 11.06 -19.22 -24.06
N ASP A 297 11.74 -18.32 -23.37
CA ASP A 297 12.84 -18.61 -22.43
C ASP A 297 12.39 -18.61 -20.95
N GLY A 298 11.20 -18.08 -20.67
CA GLY A 298 10.64 -17.99 -19.33
C GLY A 298 11.15 -16.78 -18.53
N LEU A 299 11.82 -15.84 -19.16
CA LEU A 299 12.40 -14.66 -18.53
C LEU A 299 11.64 -13.39 -18.88
N ILE A 300 11.40 -12.53 -17.87
CA ILE A 300 10.72 -11.24 -18.04
C ILE A 300 11.68 -10.13 -18.52
N GLY A 301 12.44 -10.43 -19.56
CA GLY A 301 13.35 -9.45 -20.15
C GLY A 301 12.62 -8.34 -20.92
N PRO A 302 13.37 -7.29 -21.34
CA PRO A 302 12.80 -6.16 -22.07
C PRO A 302 12.03 -6.55 -23.34
N ASP A 303 12.43 -7.61 -24.03
CA ASP A 303 11.76 -8.07 -25.26
C ASP A 303 10.42 -8.77 -24.94
N THR A 304 10.35 -9.56 -23.85
CA THR A 304 9.10 -10.10 -23.35
C THR A 304 8.14 -8.97 -22.92
N ILE A 305 8.67 -7.95 -22.23
CA ILE A 305 7.86 -6.79 -21.81
C ILE A 305 7.32 -6.03 -23.02
N ARG A 306 8.15 -5.76 -24.04
CA ARG A 306 7.69 -5.13 -25.30
C ARG A 306 6.60 -5.96 -25.99
N ALA A 307 6.74 -7.28 -25.99
CA ALA A 307 5.72 -8.15 -26.57
C ALA A 307 4.39 -8.08 -25.79
N ILE A 308 4.44 -8.05 -24.47
CA ILE A 308 3.25 -7.83 -23.63
C ILE A 308 2.64 -6.45 -23.92
N GLN A 309 3.45 -5.39 -23.95
CA GLN A 309 3.00 -4.02 -24.23
C GLN A 309 2.35 -3.93 -25.63
N ARG A 310 2.93 -4.56 -26.64
CA ARG A 310 2.38 -4.65 -28.00
C ARG A 310 1.05 -5.38 -28.01
N HIS A 311 0.97 -6.52 -27.31
CA HIS A 311 -0.24 -7.34 -27.23
C HIS A 311 -1.41 -6.56 -26.66
N PHE A 312 -1.17 -5.71 -25.66
CA PHE A 312 -2.17 -4.86 -25.04
C PHE A 312 -2.31 -3.46 -25.65
N GLY A 313 -1.59 -3.16 -26.73
CA GLY A 313 -1.73 -1.90 -27.48
C GLY A 313 -1.23 -0.65 -26.73
N VAL A 314 -0.25 -0.81 -25.85
CA VAL A 314 0.39 0.29 -25.14
C VAL A 314 1.79 0.59 -25.67
N THR A 315 2.43 1.65 -25.17
CA THR A 315 3.80 2.03 -25.59
C THR A 315 4.81 0.92 -25.28
N GLU A 316 5.60 0.54 -26.29
CA GLU A 316 6.60 -0.55 -26.25
C GLU A 316 7.97 -0.02 -25.80
N ASP A 317 8.13 0.35 -24.53
CA ASP A 317 9.41 0.83 -23.98
C ASP A 317 10.26 -0.27 -23.35
N GLY A 318 9.70 -1.46 -23.12
CA GLY A 318 10.39 -2.63 -22.58
C GLY A 318 10.64 -2.56 -21.07
N CYS A 319 9.88 -1.75 -20.35
CA CYS A 319 9.90 -1.71 -18.89
C CYS A 319 8.49 -1.54 -18.31
N PHE A 320 8.33 -1.86 -17.02
CA PHE A 320 7.10 -1.67 -16.27
C PHE A 320 7.34 -0.66 -15.16
N PRO A 321 7.15 0.66 -15.43
CA PRO A 321 7.18 1.70 -14.41
C PRO A 321 6.03 1.51 -13.41
N GLU A 322 6.05 2.26 -12.30
CA GLU A 322 4.95 2.26 -11.34
C GLU A 322 3.62 2.57 -12.03
N GLY A 323 2.58 1.76 -11.73
CA GLY A 323 1.28 1.91 -12.38
C GLY A 323 1.30 1.60 -13.88
N ALA A 324 2.12 0.65 -14.32
CA ALA A 324 2.38 0.34 -15.73
C ALA A 324 1.10 0.10 -16.55
N PRO A 325 0.86 0.88 -17.63
CA PRO A 325 -0.34 0.72 -18.47
C PRO A 325 -0.51 -0.67 -19.05
N GLY A 326 0.60 -1.35 -19.42
CA GLY A 326 0.56 -2.72 -19.94
C GLY A 326 0.08 -3.74 -18.91
N ILE A 327 0.40 -3.51 -17.63
CA ILE A 327 -0.10 -4.35 -16.52
C ILE A 327 -1.59 -4.04 -16.27
N VAL A 328 -2.01 -2.78 -16.31
CA VAL A 328 -3.44 -2.40 -16.17
C VAL A 328 -4.29 -3.12 -17.20
N GLU A 329 -3.91 -3.09 -18.47
CA GLU A 329 -4.67 -3.74 -19.53
C GLU A 329 -4.62 -5.27 -19.41
N MET A 330 -3.50 -5.85 -18.99
CA MET A 330 -3.38 -7.27 -18.68
C MET A 330 -4.32 -7.67 -17.53
N GLN A 331 -4.37 -6.92 -16.44
CA GLN A 331 -5.27 -7.18 -15.31
C GLN A 331 -6.74 -7.13 -15.73
N LYS A 332 -7.13 -6.16 -16.55
CA LYS A 332 -8.49 -6.09 -17.13
C LYS A 332 -8.82 -7.31 -18.00
N ALA A 333 -7.87 -7.74 -18.82
CA ALA A 333 -8.04 -8.92 -19.67
C ALA A 333 -8.16 -10.20 -18.82
N LEU A 334 -7.31 -10.36 -17.80
CA LEU A 334 -7.39 -11.46 -16.84
C LEU A 334 -8.72 -11.52 -16.11
N ASN A 335 -9.27 -10.37 -15.72
CA ASN A 335 -10.59 -10.26 -15.12
C ASN A 335 -11.71 -10.71 -16.06
N ALA A 336 -11.52 -10.54 -17.36
CA ALA A 336 -12.43 -11.03 -18.39
C ALA A 336 -12.18 -12.51 -18.76
N GLY A 337 -11.26 -13.20 -18.10
CA GLY A 337 -10.85 -14.57 -18.42
C GLY A 337 -10.17 -14.71 -19.78
N LYS A 338 -9.48 -13.67 -20.23
CA LYS A 338 -8.86 -13.56 -21.57
C LYS A 338 -7.40 -13.11 -21.43
N LEU A 339 -6.60 -13.51 -22.42
CA LEU A 339 -5.27 -12.98 -22.70
C LEU A 339 -5.08 -12.86 -24.19
#